data_3bb6215803915a7f1eedf6ec426d84cd
#
_entry.id   3bb6215803915a7f1eedf6ec426d84cd
#
_cell.length_a   1.000
_cell.length_b   1.000
_cell.length_c   1.000
_cell.angle_alpha   90.00
_cell.angle_beta   90.00
_cell.angle_gamma   90.00
#
_symmetry.space_group_name_H-M   'P 1'
#
loop_
_entity.id
_entity.type
_entity.pdbx_description
1 polymer ?
#
loop_
_entity_poly.entity_id
_entity_poly.type
_entity_poly.pdbx_seq_one_letter_code
_entity_poly.pdbx_strand_id
1 'polypeptide(L)'
;RYRKEVTGGLDEVQIESIKTHYEKLNEIAKRKETILNTIQEQGKLTAELQKRIEETWDNTLLEDIYLPYKPKRKTRAEAARQKGLEPLATLLMLQRDPHPEERAANYVKGDVKNVEDALKGARDIIAEHVSEDERARNSVRNAFARQGILTAKVVKGKEEEATKYRDYFDCSESLKRCSSHRLLAIRRAEAEGLLKVSISPDDEECVERLERQFVRSNNPCGQQVAEAVQDSYKRLLKPSIETEFATQSKERADEEAIKVFAENLRQLLLASPLGQKRVMGIDPGFRTGCKVVCLDAQGNLLHNENIYPHPPVSKQKEAFAKLQMMIESYKIDAVAIGNGTASRETEEFLKHQRFNRDIQIFIVSEQGASIYSASKIARDEFPDYDVTVRGAVSIGRRLMDPLAELVKIDPKSIGVGQYQ
;
A
#
# COMPACT_ATOMS: atom_id res chain seq x y z
N ARG A 1 -7.25 -27.76 17.72
CA ARG A 1 -6.97 -28.81 18.69
C ARG A 1 -6.50 -30.11 18.02
N TYR A 2 -7.07 -30.51 16.88
CA TYR A 2 -6.77 -31.74 16.15
C TYR A 2 -5.95 -31.51 14.86
N ARG A 3 -5.19 -30.41 14.78
CA ARG A 3 -4.47 -30.01 13.57
C ARG A 3 -3.58 -31.11 12.99
N LYS A 4 -2.74 -31.70 13.80
CA LYS A 4 -1.79 -32.75 13.35
C LYS A 4 -2.48 -34.01 12.82
N GLU A 5 -3.58 -34.42 13.45
CA GLU A 5 -4.33 -35.59 13.05
C GLU A 5 -5.08 -35.39 11.73
N VAL A 6 -5.69 -34.20 11.53
CA VAL A 6 -6.50 -33.90 10.35
C VAL A 6 -5.65 -33.51 9.15
N THR A 7 -4.51 -32.84 9.36
CA THR A 7 -3.70 -32.25 8.28
C THR A 7 -2.44 -33.02 7.93
N GLY A 8 -2.18 -34.17 8.61
CA GLY A 8 -0.95 -34.91 8.39
C GLY A 8 0.32 -34.19 8.85
N GLY A 9 0.18 -33.20 9.75
CA GLY A 9 1.32 -32.49 10.35
C GLY A 9 1.61 -31.11 9.79
N LEU A 10 0.72 -30.51 8.96
CA LEU A 10 0.88 -29.14 8.47
C LEU A 10 1.02 -28.15 9.62
N ASP A 11 1.91 -27.17 9.45
CA ASP A 11 2.04 -26.04 10.36
C ASP A 11 0.98 -24.95 10.09
N GLU A 12 0.90 -23.95 10.95
CA GLU A 12 -0.09 -22.87 10.85
C GLU A 12 0.14 -21.98 9.64
N VAL A 13 1.37 -21.78 9.21
CA VAL A 13 1.72 -20.98 8.04
C VAL A 13 1.25 -21.65 6.76
N GLN A 14 1.45 -22.98 6.67
CA GLN A 14 0.98 -23.79 5.56
C GLN A 14 -0.55 -23.80 5.48
N ILE A 15 -1.23 -23.93 6.61
CA ILE A 15 -2.70 -23.91 6.69
C ILE A 15 -3.24 -22.53 6.26
N GLU A 16 -2.66 -21.45 6.73
CA GLU A 16 -3.07 -20.09 6.33
C GLU A 16 -2.82 -19.85 4.84
N SER A 17 -1.69 -20.30 4.31
CA SER A 17 -1.41 -20.26 2.87
C SER A 17 -2.45 -21.01 2.05
N ILE A 18 -2.80 -22.24 2.45
CA ILE A 18 -3.84 -23.04 1.79
C ILE A 18 -5.19 -22.30 1.83
N LYS A 19 -5.57 -21.76 2.98
CA LYS A 19 -6.81 -21.01 3.15
C LYS A 19 -6.85 -19.79 2.20
N THR A 20 -5.81 -18.99 2.19
CA THR A 20 -5.70 -17.79 1.33
C THR A 20 -5.82 -18.15 -0.16
N HIS A 21 -5.13 -19.23 -0.60
CA HIS A 21 -5.21 -19.69 -1.98
C HIS A 21 -6.60 -20.25 -2.30
N TYR A 22 -7.21 -20.97 -1.39
CA TYR A 22 -8.57 -21.51 -1.56
C TYR A 22 -9.60 -20.36 -1.70
N GLU A 23 -9.50 -19.33 -0.87
CA GLU A 23 -10.38 -18.16 -0.93
C GLU A 23 -10.22 -17.45 -2.27
N LYS A 24 -8.98 -17.21 -2.74
CA LYS A 24 -8.71 -16.62 -4.06
C LYS A 24 -9.30 -17.45 -5.21
N LEU A 25 -9.11 -18.77 -5.18
CA LEU A 25 -9.66 -19.65 -6.22
C LEU A 25 -11.19 -19.66 -6.21
N ASN A 26 -11.82 -19.61 -5.04
CA ASN A 26 -13.27 -19.51 -4.92
C ASN A 26 -13.80 -18.18 -5.46
N GLU A 27 -13.11 -17.07 -5.24
CA GLU A 27 -13.46 -15.78 -5.82
C GLU A 27 -13.40 -15.82 -7.35
N ILE A 28 -12.34 -16.42 -7.91
CA ILE A 28 -12.22 -16.62 -9.36
C ILE A 28 -13.32 -17.54 -9.88
N ALA A 29 -13.65 -18.62 -9.19
CA ALA A 29 -14.73 -19.54 -9.59
C ALA A 29 -16.09 -18.83 -9.64
N LYS A 30 -16.44 -18.06 -8.61
CA LYS A 30 -17.66 -17.24 -8.58
C LYS A 30 -17.66 -16.20 -9.71
N ARG A 31 -16.50 -15.60 -9.97
CA ARG A 31 -16.36 -14.63 -11.07
C ARG A 31 -16.60 -15.28 -12.41
N LYS A 32 -16.05 -16.47 -12.67
CA LYS A 32 -16.30 -17.25 -13.89
C LYS A 32 -17.79 -17.53 -14.10
N GLU A 33 -18.48 -17.96 -13.05
CA GLU A 33 -19.93 -18.22 -13.10
C GLU A 33 -20.70 -16.96 -13.52
N THR A 34 -20.38 -15.82 -12.90
CA THR A 34 -20.99 -14.53 -13.25
C THR A 34 -20.76 -14.17 -14.71
N ILE A 35 -19.53 -14.34 -15.20
CA ILE A 35 -19.12 -14.04 -16.57
C ILE A 35 -19.87 -14.95 -17.56
N LEU A 36 -19.89 -16.27 -17.31
CA LEU A 36 -20.58 -17.24 -18.16
C LEU A 36 -22.09 -16.93 -18.27
N ASN A 37 -22.72 -16.66 -17.14
CA ASN A 37 -24.14 -16.29 -17.10
C ASN A 37 -24.41 -15.02 -17.92
N THR A 38 -23.60 -13.99 -17.76
CA THR A 38 -23.76 -12.72 -18.48
C THR A 38 -23.59 -12.89 -19.99
N ILE A 39 -22.61 -13.68 -20.44
CA ILE A 39 -22.37 -13.94 -21.86
C ILE A 39 -23.48 -14.82 -22.43
N GLN A 40 -23.98 -15.79 -21.66
CA GLN A 40 -25.09 -16.66 -22.06
C GLN A 40 -26.39 -15.87 -22.22
N GLU A 41 -26.70 -14.96 -21.32
CA GLU A 41 -27.86 -14.05 -21.41
C GLU A 41 -27.80 -13.19 -22.68
N GLN A 42 -26.62 -12.83 -23.15
CA GLN A 42 -26.41 -12.13 -24.42
C GLN A 42 -26.52 -13.01 -25.66
N GLY A 43 -26.65 -14.34 -25.48
CA GLY A 43 -26.68 -15.30 -26.60
C GLY A 43 -25.33 -15.42 -27.34
N LYS A 44 -24.23 -15.02 -26.74
CA LYS A 44 -22.88 -14.98 -27.35
C LYS A 44 -21.96 -16.08 -26.84
N LEU A 45 -22.40 -16.94 -25.94
CA LEU A 45 -21.58 -18.01 -25.38
C LEU A 45 -21.43 -19.15 -26.40
N THR A 46 -20.19 -19.37 -26.82
CA THR A 46 -19.80 -20.53 -27.65
C THR A 46 -19.12 -21.59 -26.81
N ALA A 47 -19.12 -22.85 -27.25
CA ALA A 47 -18.45 -23.95 -26.53
C ALA A 47 -16.93 -23.68 -26.33
N GLU A 48 -16.28 -23.07 -27.35
CA GLU A 48 -14.88 -22.69 -27.28
C GLU A 48 -14.62 -21.61 -26.23
N LEU A 49 -15.45 -20.56 -26.22
CA LEU A 49 -15.36 -19.47 -25.24
C LEU A 49 -15.61 -19.96 -23.82
N GLN A 50 -16.62 -20.83 -23.65
CA GLN A 50 -16.91 -21.44 -22.36
C GLN A 50 -15.71 -22.23 -21.83
N LYS A 51 -15.14 -23.11 -22.65
CA LYS A 51 -13.96 -23.90 -22.29
C LYS A 51 -12.79 -23.01 -21.89
N ARG A 52 -12.56 -21.95 -22.67
CA ARG A 52 -11.48 -21.00 -22.42
C ARG A 52 -11.65 -20.27 -21.08
N ILE A 53 -12.87 -19.85 -20.71
CA ILE A 53 -13.19 -19.23 -19.42
C ILE A 53 -12.98 -20.23 -18.30
N GLU A 54 -13.46 -21.47 -18.45
CA GLU A 54 -13.35 -22.52 -17.43
C GLU A 54 -11.89 -22.91 -17.15
N GLU A 55 -11.03 -22.94 -18.15
CA GLU A 55 -9.60 -23.26 -18.01
C GLU A 55 -8.74 -22.11 -17.47
N THR A 56 -9.21 -20.86 -17.52
CA THR A 56 -8.45 -19.68 -17.10
C THR A 56 -8.60 -19.43 -15.59
N TRP A 57 -7.48 -19.46 -14.86
CA TRP A 57 -7.41 -19.19 -13.42
C TRP A 57 -6.62 -17.92 -13.07
N ASP A 58 -6.24 -17.15 -14.07
CA ASP A 58 -5.66 -15.82 -13.92
C ASP A 58 -6.77 -14.76 -14.04
N ASN A 59 -6.93 -13.94 -13.02
CA ASN A 59 -8.00 -12.95 -12.96
C ASN A 59 -7.85 -11.87 -14.06
N THR A 60 -6.62 -11.49 -14.38
CA THR A 60 -6.34 -10.48 -15.41
C THR A 60 -6.73 -10.99 -16.80
N LEU A 61 -6.34 -12.23 -17.12
CA LEU A 61 -6.70 -12.88 -18.38
C LEU A 61 -8.21 -13.13 -18.45
N LEU A 62 -8.83 -13.51 -17.37
CA LEU A 62 -10.28 -13.74 -17.27
C LEU A 62 -11.06 -12.43 -17.57
N GLU A 63 -10.64 -11.32 -16.98
CA GLU A 63 -11.24 -10.01 -17.26
C GLU A 63 -11.00 -9.55 -18.71
N ASP A 64 -9.83 -9.81 -19.29
CA ASP A 64 -9.57 -9.50 -20.70
C ASP A 64 -10.49 -10.30 -21.64
N ILE A 65 -10.71 -11.59 -21.38
CA ILE A 65 -11.65 -12.44 -22.13
C ILE A 65 -13.08 -11.89 -22.03
N TYR A 66 -13.47 -11.43 -20.85
CA TYR A 66 -14.81 -10.90 -20.59
C TYR A 66 -15.03 -9.50 -21.15
N LEU A 67 -13.99 -8.69 -21.31
CA LEU A 67 -14.08 -7.26 -21.62
C LEU A 67 -14.97 -6.95 -22.85
N PRO A 68 -14.92 -7.69 -23.98
CA PRO A 68 -15.80 -7.46 -25.12
C PRO A 68 -17.28 -7.71 -24.84
N TYR A 69 -17.59 -8.53 -23.85
CA TYR A 69 -18.95 -8.94 -23.47
C TYR A 69 -19.51 -8.19 -22.29
N LYS A 70 -18.67 -7.41 -21.59
CA LYS A 70 -19.07 -6.65 -20.42
C LYS A 70 -20.13 -5.61 -20.80
N PRO A 71 -21.30 -5.57 -20.12
CA PRO A 71 -22.31 -4.57 -20.37
C PRO A 71 -21.77 -3.15 -20.25
N LYS A 72 -21.88 -2.38 -21.30
CA LYS A 72 -21.39 -1.01 -21.39
C LYS A 72 -22.54 -0.03 -21.36
N ARG A 73 -22.38 1.02 -20.57
CA ARG A 73 -23.35 2.11 -20.49
C ARG A 73 -22.68 3.42 -20.88
N LYS A 74 -23.25 4.13 -21.84
CA LYS A 74 -22.85 5.51 -22.23
C LYS A 74 -21.40 5.66 -22.70
N THR A 75 -20.82 4.66 -23.43
CA THR A 75 -19.55 4.86 -24.10
C THR A 75 -19.72 5.64 -25.40
N ARG A 76 -18.63 6.29 -25.88
CA ARG A 76 -18.65 6.96 -27.19
C ARG A 76 -18.95 5.97 -28.33
N ALA A 77 -18.38 4.78 -28.25
CA ALA A 77 -18.60 3.71 -29.22
C ALA A 77 -20.07 3.24 -29.20
N GLU A 78 -20.68 3.09 -28.02
CA GLU A 78 -22.11 2.73 -27.92
C GLU A 78 -23.00 3.82 -28.51
N ALA A 79 -22.71 5.08 -28.24
CA ALA A 79 -23.44 6.20 -28.86
C ALA A 79 -23.28 6.19 -30.39
N ALA A 80 -22.10 5.84 -30.91
CA ALA A 80 -21.86 5.70 -32.35
C ALA A 80 -22.62 4.49 -32.94
N ARG A 81 -22.69 3.36 -32.22
CA ARG A 81 -23.51 2.20 -32.66
C ARG A 81 -24.99 2.53 -32.75
N GLN A 82 -25.53 3.26 -31.79
CA GLN A 82 -26.91 3.71 -31.81
C GLN A 82 -27.23 4.62 -32.99
N LYS A 83 -26.23 5.36 -33.48
CA LYS A 83 -26.32 6.16 -34.74
C LYS A 83 -26.18 5.31 -36.00
N GLY A 84 -26.00 4.00 -35.89
CA GLY A 84 -25.87 3.09 -37.03
C GLY A 84 -24.50 3.11 -37.73
N LEU A 85 -23.43 3.50 -37.02
CA LEU A 85 -22.09 3.65 -37.62
C LEU A 85 -21.22 2.38 -37.55
N GLU A 86 -21.71 1.28 -36.99
CA GLU A 86 -21.00 -0.01 -36.93
C GLU A 86 -20.56 -0.53 -38.30
N PRO A 87 -21.42 -0.52 -39.39
CA PRO A 87 -20.99 -0.96 -40.70
C PRO A 87 -19.87 -0.09 -41.30
N LEU A 88 -19.88 1.23 -41.02
CA LEU A 88 -18.82 2.13 -41.46
C LEU A 88 -17.51 1.79 -40.75
N ALA A 89 -17.53 1.53 -39.42
CA ALA A 89 -16.36 1.10 -38.68
C ALA A 89 -15.77 -0.20 -39.25
N THR A 90 -16.63 -1.19 -39.59
CA THR A 90 -16.22 -2.44 -40.22
C THR A 90 -15.57 -2.21 -41.58
N LEU A 91 -16.13 -1.33 -42.40
CA LEU A 91 -15.58 -0.97 -43.71
C LEU A 91 -14.18 -0.34 -43.56
N LEU A 92 -14.02 0.59 -42.63
CA LEU A 92 -12.73 1.22 -42.34
C LEU A 92 -11.68 0.19 -41.89
N MET A 93 -12.07 -0.76 -41.05
CA MET A 93 -11.18 -1.82 -40.54
C MET A 93 -10.71 -2.78 -41.67
N LEU A 94 -11.49 -2.96 -42.74
CA LEU A 94 -11.05 -3.73 -43.90
C LEU A 94 -9.94 -3.05 -44.69
N GLN A 95 -9.84 -1.70 -44.62
CA GLN A 95 -8.78 -0.87 -45.23
C GLN A 95 -8.61 -1.12 -46.77
N ARG A 96 -9.71 -1.41 -47.46
CA ARG A 96 -9.70 -1.71 -48.91
C ARG A 96 -10.18 -0.54 -49.76
N ASP A 97 -10.98 0.34 -49.15
CA ASP A 97 -11.59 1.46 -49.89
C ASP A 97 -10.67 2.71 -49.83
N PRO A 98 -10.34 3.32 -50.99
CA PRO A 98 -9.52 4.53 -51.02
C PRO A 98 -10.30 5.82 -50.67
N HIS A 99 -11.64 5.76 -50.61
CA HIS A 99 -12.52 6.92 -50.46
C HIS A 99 -13.45 6.79 -49.25
N PRO A 100 -12.92 6.80 -47.99
CA PRO A 100 -13.72 6.64 -46.79
C PRO A 100 -14.76 7.75 -46.61
N GLU A 101 -14.47 8.99 -47.06
CA GLU A 101 -15.39 10.12 -46.99
C GLU A 101 -16.66 9.89 -47.83
N GLU A 102 -16.52 9.36 -49.03
CA GLU A 102 -17.67 9.03 -49.89
C GLU A 102 -18.57 7.98 -49.25
N ARG A 103 -17.96 7.00 -48.58
CA ARG A 103 -18.70 5.98 -47.83
C ARG A 103 -19.37 6.55 -46.61
N ALA A 104 -18.66 7.40 -45.85
CA ALA A 104 -19.18 8.06 -44.66
C ALA A 104 -20.37 8.99 -44.98
N ALA A 105 -20.39 9.60 -46.18
CA ALA A 105 -21.51 10.45 -46.61
C ALA A 105 -22.86 9.69 -46.60
N ASN A 106 -22.88 8.39 -46.82
CA ASN A 106 -24.09 7.56 -46.79
C ASN A 106 -24.66 7.39 -45.36
N TYR A 107 -23.88 7.72 -44.35
CA TYR A 107 -24.26 7.62 -42.92
C TYR A 107 -24.64 8.96 -42.32
N VAL A 108 -24.61 10.04 -43.08
CA VAL A 108 -25.04 11.37 -42.64
C VAL A 108 -26.57 11.40 -42.56
N LYS A 109 -27.11 11.00 -41.40
CA LYS A 109 -28.57 10.88 -41.13
C LYS A 109 -28.83 11.19 -39.65
N GLY A 110 -29.99 11.78 -39.36
CA GLY A 110 -30.42 12.01 -37.98
C GLY A 110 -29.41 12.82 -37.18
N ASP A 111 -28.85 12.21 -36.15
CA ASP A 111 -27.87 12.85 -35.26
C ASP A 111 -26.45 12.95 -35.82
N VAL A 112 -26.17 12.38 -36.99
CA VAL A 112 -24.89 12.49 -37.71
C VAL A 112 -24.96 13.68 -38.64
N LYS A 113 -24.30 14.78 -38.30
CA LYS A 113 -24.46 16.07 -38.99
C LYS A 113 -23.65 16.21 -40.25
N ASN A 114 -22.50 15.58 -40.35
CA ASN A 114 -21.58 15.67 -41.49
C ASN A 114 -20.70 14.41 -41.59
N VAL A 115 -19.88 14.36 -42.63
CA VAL A 115 -18.97 13.23 -42.92
C VAL A 115 -17.97 13.03 -41.78
N GLU A 116 -17.44 14.10 -41.20
CA GLU A 116 -16.47 13.99 -40.11
C GLU A 116 -17.11 13.42 -38.82
N ASP A 117 -18.36 13.78 -38.52
CA ASP A 117 -19.10 13.16 -37.40
C ASP A 117 -19.28 11.65 -37.62
N ALA A 118 -19.53 11.22 -38.85
CA ALA A 118 -19.64 9.80 -39.20
C ALA A 118 -18.29 9.07 -39.01
N LEU A 119 -17.22 9.63 -39.54
CA LEU A 119 -15.87 9.07 -39.45
C LEU A 119 -15.40 9.04 -37.99
N LYS A 120 -15.65 10.10 -37.19
CA LYS A 120 -15.33 10.17 -35.77
C LYS A 120 -16.07 9.10 -34.98
N GLY A 121 -17.36 8.92 -35.22
CA GLY A 121 -18.13 7.86 -34.56
C GLY A 121 -17.61 6.46 -34.95
N ALA A 122 -17.24 6.23 -36.19
CA ALA A 122 -16.63 4.98 -36.66
C ALA A 122 -15.25 4.75 -35.98
N ARG A 123 -14.41 5.80 -35.84
CA ARG A 123 -13.15 5.73 -35.11
C ARG A 123 -13.38 5.42 -33.62
N ASP A 124 -14.42 5.96 -32.96
CA ASP A 124 -14.75 5.64 -31.59
C ASP A 124 -15.07 4.15 -31.38
N ILE A 125 -15.78 3.53 -32.35
CA ILE A 125 -16.07 2.09 -32.38
C ILE A 125 -14.77 1.29 -32.54
N ILE A 126 -13.93 1.67 -33.51
CA ILE A 126 -12.65 1.02 -33.76
C ILE A 126 -11.73 1.13 -32.54
N ALA A 127 -11.66 2.30 -31.90
CA ALA A 127 -10.86 2.53 -30.70
C ALA A 127 -11.28 1.60 -29.55
N GLU A 128 -12.59 1.40 -29.36
CA GLU A 128 -13.09 0.46 -28.35
C GLU A 128 -12.70 -0.99 -28.73
N HIS A 129 -12.89 -1.38 -29.97
CA HIS A 129 -12.50 -2.72 -30.47
C HIS A 129 -11.00 -3.01 -30.24
N VAL A 130 -10.12 -2.05 -30.57
CA VAL A 130 -8.68 -2.16 -30.32
C VAL A 130 -8.38 -2.29 -28.81
N SER A 131 -9.08 -1.52 -27.95
CA SER A 131 -8.85 -1.57 -26.51
C SER A 131 -9.28 -2.88 -25.86
N GLU A 132 -10.13 -3.65 -26.52
CA GLU A 132 -10.65 -4.94 -26.06
C GLU A 132 -9.89 -6.13 -26.67
N ASP A 133 -9.07 -5.89 -27.66
CA ASP A 133 -8.23 -6.92 -28.25
C ASP A 133 -7.15 -7.38 -27.27
N GLU A 134 -7.13 -8.68 -26.98
CA GLU A 134 -6.20 -9.25 -26.01
C GLU A 134 -4.74 -9.10 -26.42
N ARG A 135 -4.42 -9.14 -27.72
CA ARG A 135 -3.05 -8.96 -28.21
C ARG A 135 -2.61 -7.52 -28.02
N ALA A 136 -3.51 -6.56 -28.28
CA ALA A 136 -3.26 -5.15 -28.03
C ALA A 136 -3.00 -4.90 -26.54
N ARG A 137 -3.87 -5.41 -25.66
CA ARG A 137 -3.71 -5.29 -24.22
C ARG A 137 -2.39 -5.90 -23.75
N ASN A 138 -2.07 -7.12 -24.19
CA ASN A 138 -0.82 -7.79 -23.83
C ASN A 138 0.42 -7.05 -24.36
N SER A 139 0.35 -6.46 -25.54
CA SER A 139 1.44 -5.65 -26.11
C SER A 139 1.75 -4.44 -25.21
N VAL A 140 0.72 -3.70 -24.82
CA VAL A 140 0.85 -2.54 -23.91
C VAL A 140 1.30 -2.98 -22.53
N ARG A 141 0.71 -4.04 -21.97
CA ARG A 141 1.08 -4.60 -20.65
C ARG A 141 2.56 -5.00 -20.62
N ASN A 142 3.06 -5.62 -21.67
CA ASN A 142 4.49 -5.96 -21.79
C ASN A 142 5.39 -4.72 -21.84
N ALA A 143 4.95 -3.63 -22.47
CA ALA A 143 5.69 -2.37 -22.47
C ALA A 143 5.75 -1.76 -21.08
N PHE A 144 4.62 -1.71 -20.35
CA PHE A 144 4.60 -1.28 -18.93
C PHE A 144 5.51 -2.12 -18.05
N ALA A 145 5.49 -3.45 -18.19
CA ALA A 145 6.31 -4.36 -17.39
C ALA A 145 7.81 -4.17 -17.62
N ARG A 146 8.22 -3.87 -18.85
CA ARG A 146 9.65 -3.74 -19.21
C ARG A 146 10.19 -2.34 -19.01
N GLN A 147 9.41 -1.31 -19.34
CA GLN A 147 9.86 0.08 -19.51
C GLN A 147 9.00 1.07 -18.74
N GLY A 148 8.07 0.60 -17.89
CA GLY A 148 7.21 1.48 -17.12
C GLY A 148 8.02 2.41 -16.20
N ILE A 149 7.84 3.70 -16.39
CA ILE A 149 8.45 4.75 -15.57
C ILE A 149 7.40 5.30 -14.62
N LEU A 150 7.70 5.24 -13.34
CA LEU A 150 6.94 5.90 -12.29
C LEU A 150 7.39 7.35 -12.23
N THR A 151 6.46 8.28 -12.40
CA THR A 151 6.71 9.72 -12.31
C THR A 151 5.84 10.30 -11.20
N ALA A 152 6.43 11.07 -10.31
CA ALA A 152 5.73 11.81 -9.27
C ALA A 152 6.07 13.29 -9.37
N LYS A 153 5.07 14.15 -9.30
CA LYS A 153 5.21 15.61 -9.29
C LYS A 153 4.34 16.22 -8.21
N VAL A 154 4.86 17.24 -7.52
CA VAL A 154 4.07 17.98 -6.53
C VAL A 154 2.89 18.67 -7.20
N VAL A 155 1.75 18.66 -6.54
CA VAL A 155 0.55 19.39 -6.98
C VAL A 155 0.82 20.89 -6.80
N LYS A 156 0.64 21.66 -7.86
CA LYS A 156 0.88 23.11 -7.86
C LYS A 156 0.13 23.81 -6.71
N GLY A 157 0.87 24.56 -5.91
CA GLY A 157 0.35 25.29 -4.76
C GLY A 157 0.25 24.48 -3.46
N LYS A 158 0.78 23.22 -3.44
CA LYS A 158 0.81 22.36 -2.24
C LYS A 158 2.23 22.05 -1.76
N GLU A 159 3.22 22.80 -2.22
CA GLU A 159 4.63 22.57 -1.91
C GLU A 159 4.92 22.65 -0.40
N GLU A 160 4.26 23.56 0.32
CA GLU A 160 4.42 23.73 1.76
C GLU A 160 3.78 22.58 2.55
N GLU A 161 2.55 22.16 2.18
CA GLU A 161 1.87 21.05 2.80
C GLU A 161 2.62 19.72 2.57
N ALA A 162 3.23 19.58 1.40
CA ALA A 162 3.92 18.39 0.96
C ALA A 162 5.37 18.28 1.45
N THR A 163 5.86 19.17 2.32
CA THR A 163 7.29 19.25 2.73
C THR A 163 7.88 17.90 3.15
N LYS A 164 7.11 17.03 3.81
CA LYS A 164 7.54 15.68 4.20
C LYS A 164 7.82 14.74 3.01
N TYR A 165 7.34 15.10 1.81
CA TYR A 165 7.55 14.33 0.56
C TYR A 165 8.47 15.05 -0.43
N ARG A 166 9.28 16.00 0.04
CA ARG A 166 10.11 16.87 -0.80
C ARG A 166 10.99 16.10 -1.78
N ASP A 167 11.51 14.97 -1.37
CA ASP A 167 12.36 14.11 -2.20
C ASP A 167 11.65 13.51 -3.43
N TYR A 168 10.32 13.63 -3.47
CA TYR A 168 9.47 13.09 -4.54
C TYR A 168 8.76 14.16 -5.37
N PHE A 169 9.10 15.45 -5.20
CA PHE A 169 8.45 16.57 -5.89
C PHE A 169 8.64 16.55 -7.40
N ASP A 170 9.74 16.01 -7.87
CA ASP A 170 10.01 15.74 -9.29
C ASP A 170 10.87 14.49 -9.39
N CYS A 171 10.21 13.36 -9.23
CA CYS A 171 10.85 12.04 -9.22
C CYS A 171 10.41 11.26 -10.46
N SER A 172 11.38 10.65 -11.13
CA SER A 172 11.14 9.77 -12.28
C SER A 172 12.09 8.58 -12.21
N GLU A 173 11.53 7.38 -12.06
CA GLU A 173 12.32 6.16 -11.97
C GLU A 173 11.60 4.95 -12.55
N SER A 174 12.35 3.91 -12.93
CA SER A 174 11.76 2.66 -13.41
C SER A 174 10.91 2.01 -12.32
N LEU A 175 9.64 1.72 -12.61
CA LEU A 175 8.73 1.03 -11.69
C LEU A 175 9.32 -0.30 -11.19
N LYS A 176 10.02 -1.01 -12.05
CA LYS A 176 10.67 -2.29 -11.72
C LYS A 176 11.79 -2.15 -10.68
N ARG A 177 12.45 -1.00 -10.62
CA ARG A 177 13.58 -0.71 -9.73
C ARG A 177 13.17 0.10 -8.51
N CYS A 178 11.98 0.65 -8.51
CA CYS A 178 11.48 1.45 -7.39
C CYS A 178 11.35 0.55 -6.14
N SER A 179 12.01 0.94 -5.06
CA SER A 179 11.92 0.22 -3.80
C SER A 179 10.55 0.40 -3.16
N SER A 180 10.10 -0.63 -2.44
CA SER A 180 8.75 -0.67 -1.85
C SER A 180 8.47 0.51 -0.92
N HIS A 181 9.43 0.93 -0.09
CA HIS A 181 9.25 2.07 0.80
C HIS A 181 9.05 3.39 0.04
N ARG A 182 9.77 3.62 -1.08
CA ARG A 182 9.61 4.81 -1.91
C ARG A 182 8.26 4.81 -2.62
N LEU A 183 7.90 3.67 -3.20
CA LEU A 183 6.60 3.51 -3.86
C LEU A 183 5.45 3.80 -2.90
N LEU A 184 5.48 3.23 -1.68
CA LEU A 184 4.44 3.45 -0.69
C LEU A 184 4.39 4.90 -0.19
N ALA A 185 5.55 5.56 -0.03
CA ALA A 185 5.60 6.98 0.32
C ALA A 185 4.95 7.85 -0.78
N ILE A 186 5.27 7.59 -2.05
CA ILE A 186 4.69 8.28 -3.21
C ILE A 186 3.17 8.04 -3.28
N ARG A 187 2.71 6.78 -3.09
CA ARG A 187 1.27 6.45 -3.10
C ARG A 187 0.50 7.08 -1.94
N ARG A 188 1.12 7.20 -0.77
CA ARG A 188 0.54 7.92 0.36
C ARG A 188 0.36 9.40 0.04
N ALA A 189 1.39 10.04 -0.49
CA ALA A 189 1.33 11.44 -0.89
C ALA A 189 0.29 11.69 -2.00
N GLU A 190 0.12 10.75 -2.92
CA GLU A 190 -0.95 10.77 -3.92
C GLU A 190 -2.35 10.69 -3.28
N ALA A 191 -2.55 9.78 -2.35
CA ALA A 191 -3.80 9.61 -1.62
C ALA A 191 -4.15 10.85 -0.77
N GLU A 192 -3.14 11.53 -0.21
CA GLU A 192 -3.28 12.82 0.47
C GLU A 192 -3.53 13.98 -0.51
N GLY A 193 -3.47 13.75 -1.82
CA GLY A 193 -3.66 14.76 -2.86
C GLY A 193 -2.51 15.77 -2.96
N LEU A 194 -1.31 15.38 -2.51
CA LEU A 194 -0.11 16.22 -2.49
C LEU A 194 0.80 15.99 -3.69
N LEU A 195 0.83 14.77 -4.23
CA LEU A 195 1.55 14.42 -5.43
C LEU A 195 0.60 13.96 -6.53
N LYS A 196 0.96 14.25 -7.77
CA LYS A 196 0.38 13.65 -8.98
C LYS A 196 1.32 12.56 -9.45
N VAL A 197 0.81 11.34 -9.53
CA VAL A 197 1.60 10.15 -9.88
C VAL A 197 1.10 9.56 -11.19
N SER A 198 2.03 9.10 -12.01
CA SER A 198 1.71 8.38 -13.25
C SER A 198 2.73 7.27 -13.50
N ILE A 199 2.29 6.24 -14.19
CA ILE A 199 3.13 5.16 -14.69
C ILE A 199 2.95 5.12 -16.20
N SER A 200 4.04 5.24 -16.95
CA SER A 200 3.98 5.20 -18.41
C SER A 200 5.24 4.55 -18.98
N PRO A 201 5.11 3.67 -20.00
CA PRO A 201 6.20 3.32 -20.88
C PRO A 201 6.42 4.45 -21.91
N ASP A 202 7.24 4.21 -22.90
CA ASP A 202 7.32 5.06 -24.08
C ASP A 202 6.03 4.99 -24.88
N ASP A 203 5.29 6.10 -24.93
CA ASP A 203 3.98 6.18 -25.59
C ASP A 203 4.08 6.02 -27.11
N GLU A 204 5.12 6.58 -27.72
CA GLU A 204 5.31 6.51 -29.18
C GLU A 204 5.60 5.07 -29.61
N GLU A 205 6.49 4.37 -28.90
CA GLU A 205 6.79 2.96 -29.16
C GLU A 205 5.55 2.07 -28.99
N CYS A 206 4.71 2.34 -27.99
CA CYS A 206 3.46 1.61 -27.79
C CYS A 206 2.49 1.80 -28.94
N VAL A 207 2.29 3.04 -29.36
CA VAL A 207 1.40 3.38 -30.49
C VAL A 207 1.91 2.73 -31.79
N GLU A 208 3.20 2.84 -32.10
CA GLU A 208 3.78 2.20 -33.28
C GLU A 208 3.57 0.67 -33.31
N ARG A 209 3.73 0.02 -32.16
CA ARG A 209 3.50 -1.43 -32.04
C ARG A 209 2.03 -1.79 -32.29
N LEU A 210 1.10 -0.99 -31.78
CA LEU A 210 -0.32 -1.19 -32.00
C LEU A 210 -0.69 -0.91 -33.47
N GLU A 211 -0.15 0.15 -34.07
CA GLU A 211 -0.37 0.45 -35.47
C GLU A 211 0.10 -0.72 -36.37
N ARG A 212 1.25 -1.32 -36.11
CA ARG A 212 1.73 -2.52 -36.81
C ARG A 212 0.76 -3.72 -36.72
N GLN A 213 -0.05 -3.80 -35.69
CA GLN A 213 -1.04 -4.87 -35.51
C GLN A 213 -2.33 -4.61 -36.31
N PHE A 214 -2.79 -3.36 -36.37
CA PHE A 214 -4.10 -3.00 -36.90
C PHE A 214 -4.07 -2.27 -38.24
N VAL A 215 -3.04 -1.50 -38.53
CA VAL A 215 -2.90 -0.77 -39.79
C VAL A 215 -2.22 -1.64 -40.83
N ARG A 216 -2.97 -2.00 -41.90
CA ARG A 216 -2.53 -2.90 -42.94
C ARG A 216 -2.30 -2.21 -44.27
N SER A 217 -2.73 -0.96 -44.41
CA SER A 217 -2.66 -0.19 -45.63
C SER A 217 -2.36 1.27 -45.35
N ASN A 218 -1.62 1.92 -46.26
CA ASN A 218 -1.33 3.36 -46.18
C ASN A 218 -2.39 4.21 -46.92
N ASN A 219 -3.54 3.62 -47.30
CA ASN A 219 -4.65 4.35 -47.90
C ASN A 219 -5.42 5.19 -46.85
N PRO A 220 -6.37 6.06 -47.27
CA PRO A 220 -7.15 6.90 -46.34
C PRO A 220 -7.91 6.11 -45.29
N CYS A 221 -8.41 4.90 -45.56
CA CYS A 221 -8.99 4.03 -44.54
C CYS A 221 -7.95 3.59 -43.50
N GLY A 222 -6.72 3.26 -43.93
CA GLY A 222 -5.63 2.93 -43.00
C GLY A 222 -5.26 4.10 -42.11
N GLN A 223 -5.32 5.33 -42.60
CA GLN A 223 -5.12 6.55 -41.79
C GLN A 223 -6.22 6.70 -40.73
N GLN A 224 -7.49 6.46 -41.05
CA GLN A 224 -8.60 6.48 -40.10
C GLN A 224 -8.41 5.41 -39.01
N VAL A 225 -7.93 4.24 -39.33
CA VAL A 225 -7.61 3.19 -38.36
C VAL A 225 -6.42 3.61 -37.47
N ALA A 226 -5.37 4.22 -38.03
CA ALA A 226 -4.24 4.71 -37.28
C ALA A 226 -4.67 5.75 -36.23
N GLU A 227 -5.51 6.73 -36.64
CA GLU A 227 -6.07 7.72 -35.68
C GLU A 227 -6.88 7.04 -34.58
N ALA A 228 -7.69 6.04 -34.92
CA ALA A 228 -8.47 5.28 -33.93
C ALA A 228 -7.56 4.47 -32.97
N VAL A 229 -6.47 3.91 -33.43
CA VAL A 229 -5.47 3.21 -32.63
C VAL A 229 -4.79 4.17 -31.63
N GLN A 230 -4.41 5.36 -32.08
CA GLN A 230 -3.81 6.39 -31.22
C GLN A 230 -4.79 6.85 -30.14
N ASP A 231 -6.06 7.10 -30.49
CA ASP A 231 -7.11 7.44 -29.52
C ASP A 231 -7.36 6.30 -28.54
N SER A 232 -7.43 5.05 -29.04
CA SER A 232 -7.58 3.85 -28.21
C SER A 232 -6.48 3.75 -27.17
N TYR A 233 -5.23 3.92 -27.58
CA TYR A 233 -4.09 3.89 -26.66
C TYR A 233 -4.21 4.97 -25.60
N LYS A 234 -4.35 6.23 -25.98
CA LYS A 234 -4.35 7.39 -25.06
C LYS A 234 -5.53 7.37 -24.10
N ARG A 235 -6.71 7.04 -24.58
CA ARG A 235 -7.96 7.20 -23.82
C ARG A 235 -8.42 5.93 -23.12
N LEU A 236 -8.11 4.75 -23.65
CA LEU A 236 -8.66 3.48 -23.17
C LEU A 236 -7.58 2.53 -22.64
N LEU A 237 -6.59 2.15 -23.46
CA LEU A 237 -5.59 1.16 -23.11
C LEU A 237 -4.65 1.65 -22.01
N LYS A 238 -4.00 2.79 -22.22
CA LYS A 238 -3.02 3.34 -21.28
C LYS A 238 -3.60 3.55 -19.87
N PRO A 239 -4.74 4.24 -19.69
CA PRO A 239 -5.31 4.44 -18.35
C PRO A 239 -5.72 3.11 -17.68
N SER A 240 -6.24 2.16 -18.45
CA SER A 240 -6.62 0.84 -17.96
C SER A 240 -5.41 0.05 -17.45
N ILE A 241 -4.37 -0.06 -18.26
CA ILE A 241 -3.15 -0.79 -17.92
C ILE A 241 -2.34 -0.06 -16.83
N GLU A 242 -2.31 1.27 -16.85
CA GLU A 242 -1.70 2.07 -15.77
C GLU A 242 -2.33 1.76 -14.41
N THR A 243 -3.67 1.69 -14.36
CA THR A 243 -4.38 1.33 -13.12
C THR A 243 -4.03 -0.08 -12.66
N GLU A 244 -3.93 -1.03 -13.59
CA GLU A 244 -3.51 -2.41 -13.32
C GLU A 244 -2.12 -2.44 -12.67
N PHE A 245 -1.14 -1.76 -13.27
CA PHE A 245 0.23 -1.69 -12.75
C PHE A 245 0.34 -0.89 -11.44
N ALA A 246 -0.47 0.15 -11.27
CA ALA A 246 -0.56 0.90 -10.03
C ALA A 246 -1.01 -0.02 -8.87
N THR A 247 -2.05 -0.81 -9.10
CA THR A 247 -2.58 -1.76 -8.11
C THR A 247 -1.58 -2.86 -7.80
N GLN A 248 -1.09 -3.57 -8.81
CA GLN A 248 -0.15 -4.69 -8.63
C GLN A 248 1.17 -4.26 -7.97
N SER A 249 1.72 -3.10 -8.35
CA SER A 249 2.96 -2.60 -7.75
C SER A 249 2.76 -2.22 -6.28
N LYS A 250 1.60 -1.64 -5.94
CA LYS A 250 1.26 -1.33 -4.56
C LYS A 250 1.08 -2.59 -3.72
N GLU A 251 0.34 -3.57 -4.20
CA GLU A 251 0.13 -4.85 -3.51
C GLU A 251 1.47 -5.55 -3.21
N ARG A 252 2.37 -5.61 -4.20
CA ARG A 252 3.72 -6.15 -3.99
C ARG A 252 4.51 -5.37 -2.94
N ALA A 253 4.42 -4.04 -2.97
CA ALA A 253 5.12 -3.18 -2.01
C ALA A 253 4.53 -3.32 -0.60
N ASP A 254 3.22 -3.46 -0.46
CA ASP A 254 2.53 -3.72 0.81
C ASP A 254 2.98 -5.08 1.39
N GLU A 255 3.03 -6.14 0.58
CA GLU A 255 3.49 -7.46 1.03
C GLU A 255 4.95 -7.43 1.52
N GLU A 256 5.84 -6.74 0.82
CA GLU A 256 7.22 -6.58 1.22
C GLU A 256 7.34 -5.77 2.53
N ALA A 257 6.60 -4.68 2.65
CA ALA A 257 6.57 -3.87 3.87
C ALA A 257 6.03 -4.67 5.07
N ILE A 258 5.00 -5.49 4.88
CA ILE A 258 4.46 -6.37 5.93
C ILE A 258 5.49 -7.40 6.37
N LYS A 259 6.27 -7.98 5.44
CA LYS A 259 7.36 -8.91 5.80
C LYS A 259 8.43 -8.24 6.65
N VAL A 260 8.87 -7.04 6.26
CA VAL A 260 9.85 -6.27 7.03
C VAL A 260 9.30 -5.93 8.41
N PHE A 261 8.04 -5.48 8.47
CA PHE A 261 7.37 -5.21 9.74
C PHE A 261 7.33 -6.46 10.64
N ALA A 262 6.91 -7.59 10.11
CA ALA A 262 6.81 -8.84 10.87
C ALA A 262 8.18 -9.29 11.40
N GLU A 263 9.25 -9.16 10.62
CA GLU A 263 10.61 -9.51 11.06
C GLU A 263 11.10 -8.58 12.17
N ASN A 264 10.92 -7.27 12.02
CA ASN A 264 11.28 -6.30 13.05
C ASN A 264 10.50 -6.51 14.34
N LEU A 265 9.20 -6.77 14.22
CA LEU A 265 8.35 -7.09 15.38
C LEU A 265 8.82 -8.37 16.06
N ARG A 266 9.14 -9.41 15.30
CA ARG A 266 9.67 -10.67 15.84
C ARG A 266 10.95 -10.45 16.63
N GLN A 267 11.89 -9.67 16.09
CA GLN A 267 13.14 -9.35 16.80
C GLN A 267 12.86 -8.60 18.12
N LEU A 268 11.90 -7.67 18.09
CA LEU A 268 11.52 -6.94 19.29
C LEU A 268 10.87 -7.84 20.36
N LEU A 269 9.96 -8.71 19.94
CA LEU A 269 9.26 -9.65 20.84
C LEU A 269 10.20 -10.70 21.42
N LEU A 270 11.21 -11.13 20.68
CA LEU A 270 12.21 -12.12 21.08
C LEU A 270 13.48 -11.51 21.68
N ALA A 271 13.48 -10.20 21.96
CA ALA A 271 14.58 -9.57 22.69
C ALA A 271 14.81 -10.25 24.04
N SER A 272 16.08 -10.40 24.42
CA SER A 272 16.45 -11.09 25.66
C SER A 272 15.90 -10.35 26.87
N PRO A 273 15.10 -11.00 27.74
CA PRO A 273 14.61 -10.38 28.96
C PRO A 273 15.76 -10.19 29.97
N LEU A 274 15.73 -9.09 30.71
CA LEU A 274 16.62 -8.90 31.87
C LEU A 274 16.27 -9.89 33.00
N GLY A 275 15.04 -10.35 33.02
CA GLY A 275 14.50 -11.26 33.99
C GLY A 275 13.99 -10.55 35.27
N GLN A 276 13.87 -11.33 36.34
CA GLN A 276 13.33 -10.88 37.60
C GLN A 276 14.33 -9.98 38.38
N LYS A 277 14.46 -8.75 37.93
CA LYS A 277 15.27 -7.70 38.55
C LYS A 277 14.37 -6.56 39.02
N ARG A 278 14.84 -5.80 39.99
CA ARG A 278 14.18 -4.56 40.42
C ARG A 278 14.56 -3.44 39.47
N VAL A 279 13.60 -2.94 38.73
CA VAL A 279 13.82 -2.01 37.62
C VAL A 279 13.23 -0.64 37.91
N MET A 280 14.00 0.39 37.64
CA MET A 280 13.51 1.76 37.56
C MET A 280 13.18 2.08 36.10
N GLY A 281 11.90 2.36 35.82
CA GLY A 281 11.46 2.82 34.48
C GLY A 281 11.46 4.35 34.44
N ILE A 282 12.02 4.90 33.35
CA ILE A 282 12.05 6.35 33.12
C ILE A 282 11.44 6.65 31.77
N ASP A 283 10.38 7.46 31.74
CA ASP A 283 9.82 8.09 30.57
C ASP A 283 10.38 9.51 30.48
N PRO A 284 11.36 9.79 29.61
CA PRO A 284 12.10 11.05 29.61
C PRO A 284 11.30 12.18 28.94
N GLY A 285 11.48 13.41 29.43
CA GLY A 285 10.87 14.60 28.85
C GLY A 285 11.54 15.88 29.31
N PHE A 286 11.56 16.90 28.41
CA PHE A 286 12.13 18.21 28.72
C PHE A 286 11.21 19.07 29.56
N ARG A 287 10.03 19.41 29.03
CA ARG A 287 9.09 20.35 29.71
C ARG A 287 8.31 19.72 30.84
N THR A 288 7.83 18.53 30.63
CA THR A 288 6.99 17.78 31.59
C THR A 288 7.81 17.08 32.64
N GLY A 289 9.14 17.12 32.54
CA GLY A 289 10.06 16.35 33.37
C GLY A 289 10.10 14.87 32.95
N CYS A 290 10.98 14.12 33.63
CA CYS A 290 11.08 12.68 33.45
C CYS A 290 10.17 11.99 34.47
N LYS A 291 9.32 11.09 34.03
CA LYS A 291 8.48 10.24 34.88
C LYS A 291 9.30 9.03 35.32
N VAL A 292 9.43 8.82 36.62
CA VAL A 292 10.23 7.74 37.17
C VAL A 292 9.32 6.82 37.97
N VAL A 293 9.45 5.51 37.74
CA VAL A 293 8.75 4.47 38.48
C VAL A 293 9.75 3.46 39.03
N CYS A 294 9.46 2.92 40.21
CA CYS A 294 10.22 1.82 40.80
C CYS A 294 9.36 0.55 40.77
N LEU A 295 9.89 -0.50 40.16
CA LEU A 295 9.24 -1.80 40.04
C LEU A 295 9.97 -2.86 40.88
N ASP A 296 9.19 -3.76 41.48
CA ASP A 296 9.75 -4.97 42.08
C ASP A 296 10.16 -6.02 41.04
N ALA A 297 10.68 -7.15 41.46
CA ALA A 297 11.12 -8.24 40.58
C ALA A 297 9.97 -8.90 39.81
N GLN A 298 8.73 -8.68 40.17
CA GLN A 298 7.52 -9.15 39.49
C GLN A 298 6.89 -8.08 38.61
N GLY A 299 7.46 -6.88 38.56
CA GLY A 299 6.96 -5.75 37.78
C GLY A 299 5.82 -4.97 38.44
N ASN A 300 5.59 -5.17 39.74
CA ASN A 300 4.62 -4.36 40.48
C ASN A 300 5.19 -2.97 40.77
N LEU A 301 4.32 -1.96 40.66
CA LEU A 301 4.68 -0.58 40.96
C LEU A 301 4.83 -0.36 42.47
N LEU A 302 6.02 0.03 42.90
CA LEU A 302 6.31 0.33 44.28
C LEU A 302 6.26 1.84 44.60
N HIS A 303 6.73 2.67 43.66
CA HIS A 303 6.80 4.11 43.82
C HIS A 303 6.86 4.81 42.47
N ASN A 304 6.40 6.05 42.41
CA ASN A 304 6.57 6.92 41.24
C ASN A 304 6.93 8.35 41.69
N GLU A 305 7.70 9.05 40.86
CA GLU A 305 8.19 10.39 41.11
C GLU A 305 8.45 11.13 39.81
N ASN A 306 8.39 12.46 39.87
CA ASN A 306 8.82 13.30 38.74
C ASN A 306 10.15 13.97 39.05
N ILE A 307 11.06 13.95 38.08
CA ILE A 307 12.34 14.66 38.20
C ILE A 307 12.53 15.59 36.99
N TYR A 308 13.29 16.64 37.20
CA TYR A 308 13.50 17.71 36.18
C TYR A 308 14.99 17.99 35.96
N PRO A 309 15.77 17.01 35.44
CA PRO A 309 17.21 17.18 35.25
C PRO A 309 17.56 18.08 34.06
N HIS A 310 16.65 18.29 33.14
CA HIS A 310 16.88 18.96 31.85
C HIS A 310 16.32 20.39 31.78
N PRO A 311 16.83 21.25 30.88
CA PRO A 311 16.19 22.55 30.59
C PRO A 311 14.71 22.37 30.16
N PRO A 312 13.84 23.34 30.46
CA PRO A 312 14.14 24.66 31.06
C PRO A 312 14.28 24.67 32.58
N VAL A 313 13.90 23.60 33.28
CA VAL A 313 13.86 23.58 34.76
C VAL A 313 15.24 23.33 35.35
N SER A 314 16.02 22.40 34.78
CA SER A 314 17.44 22.12 35.15
C SER A 314 17.72 21.91 36.63
N LYS A 315 16.88 21.14 37.37
CA LYS A 315 17.07 20.81 38.78
C LYS A 315 17.89 19.52 38.98
N GLN A 316 19.11 19.48 38.46
CA GLN A 316 19.95 18.28 38.45
C GLN A 316 20.28 17.74 39.85
N LYS A 317 20.59 18.61 40.81
CA LYS A 317 20.91 18.17 42.19
C LYS A 317 19.70 17.54 42.88
N GLU A 318 18.52 18.13 42.76
CA GLU A 318 17.26 17.59 43.28
C GLU A 318 16.92 16.26 42.63
N ALA A 319 17.04 16.18 41.29
CA ALA A 319 16.83 14.96 40.54
C ALA A 319 17.76 13.83 40.98
N PHE A 320 19.04 14.12 41.14
CA PHE A 320 20.01 13.14 41.65
C PHE A 320 19.66 12.64 43.06
N ALA A 321 19.34 13.54 43.99
CA ALA A 321 18.98 13.17 45.37
C ALA A 321 17.74 12.24 45.39
N LYS A 322 16.72 12.54 44.58
CA LYS A 322 15.53 11.69 44.46
C LYS A 322 15.88 10.32 43.90
N LEU A 323 16.66 10.27 42.82
CA LEU A 323 17.08 9.02 42.20
C LEU A 323 17.91 8.16 43.15
N GLN A 324 18.88 8.76 43.86
CA GLN A 324 19.71 8.07 44.84
C GLN A 324 18.83 7.45 45.95
N MET A 325 17.90 8.22 46.49
CA MET A 325 16.96 7.75 47.55
C MET A 325 16.12 6.56 47.01
N MET A 326 15.56 6.66 45.78
CA MET A 326 14.75 5.59 45.20
C MET A 326 15.56 4.34 44.91
N ILE A 327 16.78 4.48 44.37
CA ILE A 327 17.68 3.37 44.08
C ILE A 327 18.03 2.60 45.36
N GLU A 328 18.33 3.29 46.45
CA GLU A 328 18.64 2.66 47.74
C GLU A 328 17.42 2.04 48.40
N SER A 329 16.31 2.81 48.52
CA SER A 329 15.11 2.39 49.24
C SER A 329 14.44 1.17 48.57
N TYR A 330 14.38 1.15 47.27
CA TYR A 330 13.75 0.08 46.51
C TYR A 330 14.73 -0.95 45.94
N LYS A 331 16.02 -0.82 46.28
CA LYS A 331 17.10 -1.77 45.89
C LYS A 331 17.13 -2.01 44.39
N ILE A 332 17.09 -0.95 43.60
CA ILE A 332 17.06 -0.99 42.14
C ILE A 332 18.36 -1.62 41.59
N ASP A 333 18.23 -2.55 40.65
CA ASP A 333 19.32 -3.26 39.99
C ASP A 333 19.62 -2.69 38.61
N ALA A 334 18.58 -2.19 37.90
CA ALA A 334 18.69 -1.66 36.55
C ALA A 334 17.74 -0.49 36.32
N VAL A 335 18.12 0.36 35.36
CA VAL A 335 17.31 1.50 34.90
C VAL A 335 16.98 1.30 33.41
N ALA A 336 15.69 1.38 33.10
CA ALA A 336 15.16 1.38 31.76
C ALA A 336 14.75 2.80 31.36
N ILE A 337 15.35 3.35 30.32
CA ILE A 337 15.04 4.68 29.80
C ILE A 337 14.33 4.52 28.46
N GLY A 338 13.15 5.13 28.29
CA GLY A 338 12.48 5.19 27.00
C GLY A 338 13.32 5.89 25.93
N ASN A 339 13.29 5.41 24.69
CA ASN A 339 14.13 5.91 23.60
C ASN A 339 13.57 7.14 22.86
N GLY A 340 12.55 7.81 23.40
CA GLY A 340 11.94 9.01 22.84
C GLY A 340 12.70 10.31 23.13
N THR A 341 11.94 11.39 23.25
CA THR A 341 12.47 12.73 23.52
C THR A 341 13.29 12.77 24.80
N ALA A 342 14.45 13.45 24.79
CA ALA A 342 15.37 13.58 25.93
C ALA A 342 16.02 12.27 26.43
N SER A 343 15.94 11.20 25.67
CA SER A 343 16.51 9.90 26.05
C SER A 343 18.03 9.94 26.24
N ARG A 344 18.74 10.52 25.29
CA ARG A 344 20.22 10.63 25.33
C ARG A 344 20.69 11.50 26.48
N GLU A 345 20.04 12.63 26.68
CA GLU A 345 20.34 13.57 27.77
C GLU A 345 20.08 12.93 29.12
N THR A 346 19.03 12.12 29.24
CA THR A 346 18.72 11.38 30.48
C THR A 346 19.75 10.27 30.72
N GLU A 347 20.14 9.54 29.71
CA GLU A 347 21.20 8.54 29.81
C GLU A 347 22.55 9.15 30.21
N GLU A 348 22.94 10.25 29.56
CA GLU A 348 24.15 11.00 29.93
C GLU A 348 24.09 11.51 31.38
N PHE A 349 22.97 12.11 31.76
CA PHE A 349 22.77 12.58 33.13
C PHE A 349 23.01 11.44 34.13
N LEU A 350 22.40 10.27 33.93
CA LEU A 350 22.55 9.13 34.81
C LEU A 350 23.98 8.56 34.85
N LYS A 351 24.63 8.47 33.70
CA LYS A 351 26.03 7.96 33.60
C LYS A 351 27.06 8.86 34.29
N HIS A 352 26.79 10.16 34.37
CA HIS A 352 27.69 11.09 35.07
C HIS A 352 27.51 11.10 36.59
N GLN A 353 26.46 10.45 37.11
CA GLN A 353 26.22 10.35 38.52
C GLN A 353 26.95 9.13 39.14
N ARG A 354 27.36 9.25 40.41
CA ARG A 354 27.90 8.13 41.19
C ARG A 354 26.85 7.71 42.21
N PHE A 355 26.14 6.65 41.90
CA PHE A 355 25.20 6.04 42.79
C PHE A 355 25.89 5.10 43.77
N ASN A 356 25.36 4.95 45.01
CA ASN A 356 25.91 4.05 46.02
C ASN A 356 25.70 2.56 45.71
N ARG A 357 24.84 2.25 44.74
CA ARG A 357 24.64 0.89 44.17
C ARG A 357 25.16 0.83 42.75
N ASP A 358 25.68 -0.32 42.42
CA ASP A 358 25.97 -0.63 41.00
C ASP A 358 24.65 -0.88 40.27
N ILE A 359 24.36 -0.07 39.26
CA ILE A 359 23.14 -0.13 38.45
C ILE A 359 23.50 -0.21 36.96
N GLN A 360 22.77 -1.02 36.23
CA GLN A 360 22.88 -1.10 34.79
C GLN A 360 21.86 -0.16 34.14
N ILE A 361 22.26 0.57 33.10
CA ILE A 361 21.41 1.54 32.42
C ILE A 361 21.15 1.02 31.01
N PHE A 362 19.89 0.94 30.60
CA PHE A 362 19.43 0.44 29.32
C PHE A 362 18.50 1.45 28.65
N ILE A 363 18.66 1.60 27.35
CA ILE A 363 17.69 2.29 26.49
C ILE A 363 16.67 1.25 25.99
N VAL A 364 15.40 1.53 26.18
CA VAL A 364 14.28 0.63 25.84
C VAL A 364 13.35 1.32 24.85
N SER A 365 12.88 0.59 23.85
CA SER A 365 11.88 1.12 22.93
C SER A 365 10.58 1.45 23.65
N GLU A 366 10.12 2.68 23.54
CA GLU A 366 8.85 3.15 24.10
C GLU A 366 7.69 3.10 23.09
N GLN A 367 7.92 2.59 21.88
CA GLN A 367 6.90 2.54 20.84
C GLN A 367 5.66 1.80 21.31
N GLY A 368 4.49 2.41 21.10
CA GLY A 368 3.22 1.89 21.58
C GLY A 368 2.98 2.01 23.10
N ALA A 369 3.92 2.56 23.90
CA ALA A 369 3.72 2.75 25.33
C ALA A 369 2.56 3.72 25.64
N SER A 370 2.39 4.75 24.82
CA SER A 370 1.25 5.68 24.92
C SER A 370 -0.09 4.99 24.61
N ILE A 371 -0.11 4.08 23.66
CA ILE A 371 -1.32 3.28 23.34
C ILE A 371 -1.66 2.33 24.48
N TYR A 372 -0.65 1.62 25.02
CA TYR A 372 -0.84 0.80 26.21
C TYR A 372 -1.38 1.61 27.39
N SER A 373 -0.77 2.75 27.71
CA SER A 373 -1.13 3.57 28.89
C SER A 373 -2.59 4.04 28.86
N ALA A 374 -3.16 4.27 27.67
CA ALA A 374 -4.55 4.64 27.45
C ALA A 374 -5.51 3.44 27.33
N SER A 375 -4.97 2.21 27.19
CA SER A 375 -5.76 1.00 26.95
C SER A 375 -6.60 0.59 28.17
N LYS A 376 -7.61 -0.26 27.93
CA LYS A 376 -8.40 -0.87 29.00
C LYS A 376 -7.51 -1.71 29.93
N ILE A 377 -6.58 -2.48 29.36
CA ILE A 377 -5.65 -3.33 30.12
C ILE A 377 -4.86 -2.51 31.13
N ALA A 378 -4.28 -1.38 30.69
CA ALA A 378 -3.51 -0.52 31.58
C ALA A 378 -4.37 0.13 32.68
N ARG A 379 -5.62 0.48 32.36
CA ARG A 379 -6.57 1.00 33.37
C ARG A 379 -6.96 -0.05 34.40
N ASP A 380 -7.13 -1.29 33.97
CA ASP A 380 -7.46 -2.41 34.87
C ASP A 380 -6.25 -2.79 35.76
N GLU A 381 -5.02 -2.72 35.19
CA GLU A 381 -3.77 -2.98 35.96
C GLU A 381 -3.43 -1.86 36.96
N PHE A 382 -3.67 -0.60 36.58
CA PHE A 382 -3.30 0.59 37.35
C PHE A 382 -4.44 1.63 37.36
N PRO A 383 -5.56 1.34 38.05
CA PRO A 383 -6.73 2.22 38.03
C PRO A 383 -6.47 3.59 38.69
N ASP A 384 -5.61 3.65 39.69
CA ASP A 384 -5.35 4.83 40.51
C ASP A 384 -4.23 5.73 39.93
N TYR A 385 -3.63 5.36 38.82
CA TYR A 385 -2.50 6.08 38.20
C TYR A 385 -2.87 6.64 36.81
N ASP A 386 -2.25 7.76 36.48
CA ASP A 386 -2.47 8.39 35.18
C ASP A 386 -1.70 7.72 34.02
N VAL A 387 -1.94 8.17 32.80
CA VAL A 387 -1.33 7.63 31.59
C VAL A 387 0.20 7.75 31.58
N THR A 388 0.76 8.76 32.25
CA THR A 388 2.21 8.99 32.24
C THR A 388 2.92 7.97 33.14
N VAL A 389 2.35 7.66 34.28
CA VAL A 389 2.86 6.60 35.17
C VAL A 389 2.75 5.23 34.54
N ARG A 390 1.60 4.93 33.92
CA ARG A 390 1.39 3.67 33.18
C ARG A 390 2.39 3.51 32.04
N GLY A 391 2.72 4.60 31.33
CA GLY A 391 3.74 4.61 30.28
C GLY A 391 5.13 4.25 30.81
N ALA A 392 5.55 4.88 31.90
CA ALA A 392 6.83 4.60 32.55
C ALA A 392 6.92 3.16 33.08
N VAL A 393 5.81 2.62 33.66
CA VAL A 393 5.72 1.21 34.07
C VAL A 393 5.93 0.28 32.87
N SER A 394 5.28 0.57 31.73
CA SER A 394 5.46 -0.23 30.52
C SER A 394 6.91 -0.25 30.04
N ILE A 395 7.61 0.89 30.08
CA ILE A 395 9.04 0.98 29.73
C ILE A 395 9.87 0.08 30.64
N GLY A 396 9.66 0.13 31.95
CA GLY A 396 10.36 -0.72 32.90
C GLY A 396 10.09 -2.21 32.69
N ARG A 397 8.84 -2.60 32.50
CA ARG A 397 8.42 -3.98 32.26
C ARG A 397 8.94 -4.55 30.96
N ARG A 398 9.09 -3.75 29.92
CA ARG A 398 9.69 -4.18 28.65
C ARG A 398 11.14 -4.59 28.79
N LEU A 399 11.90 -4.00 29.71
CA LEU A 399 13.24 -4.44 30.01
C LEU A 399 13.22 -5.79 30.75
N MET A 400 12.27 -5.99 31.63
CA MET A 400 12.14 -7.22 32.41
C MET A 400 11.73 -8.41 31.55
N ASP A 401 10.66 -8.26 30.76
CA ASP A 401 10.10 -9.27 29.85
C ASP A 401 9.42 -8.57 28.67
N PRO A 402 10.13 -8.38 27.53
CA PRO A 402 9.60 -7.71 26.36
C PRO A 402 8.33 -8.39 25.81
N LEU A 403 8.32 -9.72 25.74
CA LEU A 403 7.21 -10.47 25.17
C LEU A 403 5.94 -10.30 26.00
N ALA A 404 6.03 -10.49 27.32
CA ALA A 404 4.88 -10.39 28.23
C ALA A 404 4.22 -9.00 28.20
N GLU A 405 5.01 -7.95 27.99
CA GLU A 405 4.49 -6.58 27.94
C GLU A 405 3.97 -6.20 26.54
N LEU A 406 4.71 -6.52 25.49
CA LEU A 406 4.38 -6.09 24.12
C LEU A 406 3.15 -6.82 23.56
N VAL A 407 2.85 -8.05 23.98
CA VAL A 407 1.62 -8.77 23.56
C VAL A 407 0.32 -8.11 24.03
N LYS A 408 0.39 -7.18 24.99
CA LYS A 408 -0.76 -6.37 25.43
C LYS A 408 -1.17 -5.30 24.41
N ILE A 409 -0.35 -5.02 23.41
CA ILE A 409 -0.50 -3.93 22.45
C ILE A 409 -0.82 -4.53 21.08
N ASP A 410 -1.75 -3.89 20.34
CA ASP A 410 -1.96 -4.23 18.93
C ASP A 410 -0.65 -4.05 18.17
N PRO A 411 -0.18 -5.07 17.40
CA PRO A 411 1.05 -4.97 16.61
C PRO A 411 1.15 -3.73 15.73
N LYS A 412 0.03 -3.26 15.18
CA LYS A 412 -0.03 -2.03 14.37
C LYS A 412 0.35 -0.77 15.14
N SER A 413 0.25 -0.80 16.47
CA SER A 413 0.61 0.33 17.34
C SER A 413 2.08 0.32 17.75
N ILE A 414 2.82 -0.74 17.41
CA ILE A 414 4.25 -0.86 17.63
C ILE A 414 4.96 -0.42 16.37
N GLY A 415 5.48 0.79 16.32
CA GLY A 415 6.02 1.39 15.11
C GLY A 415 7.37 0.79 14.65
N VAL A 416 7.44 -0.50 14.38
CA VAL A 416 8.65 -1.20 13.88
C VAL A 416 8.70 -1.31 12.35
N GLY A 417 7.74 -0.73 11.64
CA GLY A 417 7.69 -0.67 10.19
C GLY A 417 8.56 0.43 9.62
N GLN A 418 8.77 0.39 8.29
CA GLN A 418 9.53 1.42 7.55
C GLN A 418 8.78 2.75 7.43
N TYR A 419 7.48 2.74 7.71
CA TYR A 419 6.57 3.86 7.49
C TYR A 419 5.86 4.20 8.80
N GLN A 420 6.48 5.06 9.54
CA GLN A 420 5.90 5.63 10.75
C GLN A 420 5.41 7.05 10.51
#